data_9d01bd3b581ac5a494c93f4707a16053
#
_entry.id   9d01bd3b581ac5a494c93f4707a16053
#
_cell.length_a   1.000
_cell.length_b   1.000
_cell.length_c   1.000
_cell.angle_alpha   90.00
_cell.angle_beta   90.00
_cell.angle_gamma   90.00
#
_symmetry.space_group_name_H-M   'P 1'
#
loop_
_entity.id
_entity.type
_entity.pdbx_description
1 polymer ?
#
loop_
_entity_poly.entity_id
_entity_poly.type
_entity_poly.pdbx_seq_one_letter_code
_entity_poly.pdbx_strand_id
1 'polypeptide(L)'
;MSLLSEHISGAYRTLRRTRARTVLTTLGIAIGVASVTCILAISDGVTRMFDKQISHYNGRLVVVRPGMQSRDPNMLLSAMSQQMFGASTLTDADVDAVAKTQHVQSVAPLMTLNATITAKGQMAKNNVVLATTPGFAKIADADITAGQFLGEETKDTTAVIGDQLSIKLFNTDSSVGQVFTMHGQRFTVIGVMKQKTSAVNYNNIDYGNAVIVSYDQGKQLLKGSTQIQQIDVLVDDAKSSNNVVAELKDKLSKLHLGEEDFSVLTEQRR
;
A
#
# COMPACT_ATOMS: atom_id res chain seq x y z
N MET A 1 -13.77 62.48 -11.58
CA MET A 1 -14.53 61.25 -11.22
C MET A 1 -15.61 60.87 -12.21
N SER A 2 -16.00 61.70 -13.18
CA SER A 2 -17.10 61.40 -14.15
C SER A 2 -16.73 60.47 -15.32
N LEU A 3 -15.51 60.50 -15.80
CA LEU A 3 -15.08 59.70 -16.97
C LEU A 3 -15.10 58.18 -16.70
N LEU A 4 -14.72 57.74 -15.52
CA LEU A 4 -14.76 56.32 -15.14
C LEU A 4 -16.19 55.76 -15.07
N SER A 5 -17.15 56.56 -14.57
CA SER A 5 -18.55 56.16 -14.51
C SER A 5 -19.22 56.06 -15.88
N GLU A 6 -18.85 56.94 -16.82
CA GLU A 6 -19.34 56.86 -18.22
C GLU A 6 -18.80 55.65 -18.97
N HIS A 7 -17.52 55.32 -18.80
CA HIS A 7 -16.94 54.10 -19.40
C HIS A 7 -17.54 52.82 -18.86
N ILE A 8 -17.82 52.76 -17.53
CA ILE A 8 -18.45 51.59 -16.91
C ILE A 8 -19.91 51.44 -17.39
N SER A 9 -20.66 52.52 -17.48
CA SER A 9 -22.06 52.49 -17.95
C SER A 9 -22.15 52.12 -19.45
N GLY A 10 -21.22 52.61 -20.28
CA GLY A 10 -21.09 52.24 -21.68
C GLY A 10 -20.77 50.74 -21.88
N ALA A 11 -19.79 50.23 -21.11
CA ALA A 11 -19.45 48.82 -21.11
C ALA A 11 -20.63 47.94 -20.68
N TYR A 12 -21.36 48.31 -19.63
CA TYR A 12 -22.55 47.59 -19.17
C TYR A 12 -23.65 47.52 -20.22
N ARG A 13 -23.93 48.65 -20.92
CA ARG A 13 -24.93 48.66 -22.01
C ARG A 13 -24.53 47.73 -23.16
N THR A 14 -23.25 47.69 -23.54
CA THR A 14 -22.72 46.80 -24.59
C THR A 14 -22.83 45.35 -24.19
N LEU A 15 -22.47 44.98 -22.97
CA LEU A 15 -22.63 43.62 -22.40
C LEU A 15 -24.10 43.20 -22.39
N ARG A 16 -25.01 44.09 -22.06
CA ARG A 16 -26.46 43.81 -22.04
C ARG A 16 -27.04 43.65 -23.44
N ARG A 17 -26.45 44.24 -24.47
CA ARG A 17 -26.90 44.12 -25.88
C ARG A 17 -26.43 42.81 -26.50
N THR A 18 -25.31 42.21 -26.01
CA THR A 18 -24.74 40.95 -26.47
C THR A 18 -24.83 39.84 -25.43
N ARG A 19 -25.95 39.74 -24.72
CA ARG A 19 -26.16 38.85 -23.55
C ARG A 19 -25.74 37.41 -23.80
N ALA A 20 -26.14 36.84 -24.94
CA ALA A 20 -25.82 35.44 -25.28
C ALA A 20 -24.31 35.20 -25.38
N ARG A 21 -23.57 36.10 -26.03
CA ARG A 21 -22.11 36.00 -26.15
C ARG A 21 -21.42 36.16 -24.81
N THR A 22 -21.85 37.17 -24.00
CA THR A 22 -21.30 37.41 -22.68
C THR A 22 -21.53 36.23 -21.73
N VAL A 23 -22.73 35.68 -21.71
CA VAL A 23 -23.05 34.50 -20.89
C VAL A 23 -22.21 33.31 -21.32
N LEU A 24 -22.09 33.03 -22.63
CA LEU A 24 -21.28 31.93 -23.13
C LEU A 24 -19.79 32.05 -22.77
N THR A 25 -19.22 33.26 -22.93
CA THR A 25 -17.80 33.47 -22.59
C THR A 25 -17.57 33.39 -21.08
N THR A 26 -18.45 33.97 -20.26
CA THR A 26 -18.35 33.90 -18.80
C THR A 26 -18.51 32.46 -18.31
N LEU A 27 -19.45 31.69 -18.90
CA LEU A 27 -19.65 30.29 -18.58
C LEU A 27 -18.41 29.46 -18.93
N GLY A 28 -17.80 29.72 -20.11
CA GLY A 28 -16.57 29.04 -20.50
C GLY A 28 -15.40 29.29 -19.53
N ILE A 29 -15.22 30.54 -19.12
CA ILE A 29 -14.20 30.90 -18.12
C ILE A 29 -14.51 30.26 -16.76
N ALA A 30 -15.77 30.33 -16.34
CA ALA A 30 -16.19 29.73 -15.06
C ALA A 30 -15.95 28.21 -15.00
N ILE A 31 -16.29 27.50 -16.07
CA ILE A 31 -16.03 26.05 -16.19
C ILE A 31 -14.51 25.79 -16.18
N GLY A 32 -13.72 26.56 -16.91
CA GLY A 32 -12.27 26.42 -16.95
C GLY A 32 -11.64 26.61 -15.56
N VAL A 33 -12.00 27.67 -14.87
CA VAL A 33 -11.50 27.94 -13.49
C VAL A 33 -11.98 26.85 -12.52
N ALA A 34 -13.25 26.48 -12.57
CA ALA A 34 -13.79 25.42 -11.71
C ALA A 34 -13.06 24.10 -11.93
N SER A 35 -12.79 23.71 -13.19
CA SER A 35 -12.07 22.48 -13.51
C SER A 35 -10.66 22.47 -12.93
N VAL A 36 -9.90 23.56 -13.10
CA VAL A 36 -8.55 23.67 -12.53
C VAL A 36 -8.58 23.63 -11.01
N THR A 37 -9.54 24.35 -10.40
CA THR A 37 -9.69 24.35 -8.93
C THR A 37 -10.05 22.96 -8.40
N CYS A 38 -10.94 22.22 -9.06
CA CYS A 38 -11.27 20.84 -8.71
C CYS A 38 -10.05 19.92 -8.80
N ILE A 39 -9.26 20.02 -9.86
CA ILE A 39 -8.05 19.21 -10.03
C ILE A 39 -7.05 19.49 -8.89
N LEU A 40 -6.81 20.76 -8.58
CA LEU A 40 -5.90 21.16 -7.50
C LEU A 40 -6.42 20.70 -6.12
N ALA A 41 -7.73 20.83 -5.88
CA ALA A 41 -8.35 20.39 -4.62
C ALA A 41 -8.27 18.87 -4.44
N ILE A 42 -8.48 18.09 -5.52
CA ILE A 42 -8.32 16.62 -5.49
C ILE A 42 -6.87 16.26 -5.23
N SER A 43 -5.92 16.90 -5.93
CA SER A 43 -4.48 16.66 -5.74
C SER A 43 -4.04 16.91 -4.28
N ASP A 44 -4.45 18.03 -3.70
CA ASP A 44 -4.17 18.37 -2.29
C ASP A 44 -4.86 17.39 -1.32
N GLY A 45 -6.10 17.00 -1.62
CA GLY A 45 -6.86 16.04 -0.82
C GLY A 45 -6.19 14.67 -0.77
N VAL A 46 -5.75 14.17 -1.94
CA VAL A 46 -5.03 12.89 -2.06
C VAL A 46 -3.70 12.94 -1.29
N THR A 47 -2.91 14.00 -1.46
CA THR A 47 -1.64 14.16 -0.74
C THR A 47 -1.84 14.15 0.78
N ARG A 48 -2.82 14.89 1.29
CA ARG A 48 -3.14 14.92 2.73
C ARG A 48 -3.66 13.58 3.27
N MET A 49 -4.37 12.82 2.44
CA MET A 49 -4.79 11.47 2.81
C MET A 49 -3.58 10.53 2.96
N PHE A 50 -2.62 10.58 2.03
CA PHE A 50 -1.37 9.83 2.14
C PHE A 50 -0.54 10.25 3.36
N ASP A 51 -0.37 11.55 3.60
CA ASP A 51 0.37 12.06 4.75
C ASP A 51 -0.22 11.57 6.08
N LYS A 52 -1.55 11.58 6.22
CA LYS A 52 -2.23 11.09 7.42
C LYS A 52 -2.04 9.59 7.66
N GLN A 53 -1.93 8.81 6.61
CA GLN A 53 -1.79 7.36 6.73
C GLN A 53 -0.38 6.95 7.11
N ILE A 54 0.62 7.59 6.50
CA ILE A 54 2.03 7.38 6.86
C ILE A 54 2.32 7.94 8.25
N SER A 55 1.65 9.03 8.66
CA SER A 55 1.78 9.63 10.00
C SER A 55 1.35 8.69 11.15
N HIS A 56 0.57 7.63 10.86
CA HIS A 56 0.24 6.61 11.86
C HIS A 56 1.50 5.92 12.41
N TYR A 57 2.53 5.78 11.62
CA TYR A 57 3.81 5.20 12.02
C TYR A 57 4.78 6.22 12.64
N ASN A 58 4.38 7.50 12.74
CA ASN A 58 5.21 8.58 13.28
C ASN A 58 6.62 8.65 12.66
N GLY A 59 6.76 8.36 11.36
CA GLY A 59 8.04 8.33 10.67
C GLY A 59 8.93 7.12 10.99
N ARG A 60 8.38 6.07 11.58
CA ARG A 60 9.10 4.84 11.95
C ARG A 60 9.04 3.74 10.88
N LEU A 61 8.23 3.93 9.84
CA LEU A 61 8.12 2.98 8.75
C LEU A 61 9.13 3.33 7.65
N VAL A 62 9.96 2.35 7.32
CA VAL A 62 10.84 2.35 6.15
C VAL A 62 10.42 1.20 5.24
N VAL A 63 10.35 1.45 3.95
CA VAL A 63 9.91 0.48 2.95
C VAL A 63 10.99 0.32 1.90
N VAL A 64 11.43 -0.91 1.69
CA VAL A 64 12.35 -1.27 0.59
C VAL A 64 11.53 -1.92 -0.52
N ARG A 65 11.72 -1.45 -1.74
CA ARG A 65 11.03 -1.96 -2.94
C ARG A 65 12.01 -2.25 -4.06
N PRO A 66 11.73 -3.25 -4.92
CA PRO A 66 12.50 -3.43 -6.14
C PRO A 66 12.26 -2.27 -7.10
N GLY A 67 13.25 -1.97 -7.92
CA GLY A 67 13.22 -0.92 -8.93
C GLY A 67 13.74 0.43 -8.47
N MET A 68 14.22 1.20 -9.46
CA MET A 68 14.81 2.52 -9.23
C MET A 68 13.79 3.53 -8.69
N GLN A 69 14.28 4.38 -7.82
CA GLN A 69 13.54 5.56 -7.40
C GLN A 69 13.52 6.59 -8.54
N SER A 70 12.38 6.79 -9.23
CA SER A 70 12.21 7.94 -10.11
C SER A 70 12.18 9.24 -9.29
N ARG A 71 12.80 10.31 -9.75
CA ARG A 71 12.81 11.62 -9.08
C ARG A 71 11.50 12.42 -9.23
N ASP A 72 10.44 11.79 -9.70
CA ASP A 72 9.16 12.44 -9.99
C ASP A 72 8.25 12.44 -8.75
N PRO A 73 7.72 13.61 -8.31
CA PRO A 73 6.79 13.69 -7.17
C PRO A 73 5.48 12.90 -7.34
N ASN A 74 5.09 12.52 -8.56
CA ASN A 74 3.95 11.65 -8.84
C ASN A 74 4.22 10.16 -8.60
N MET A 75 5.32 9.85 -8.02
CA MET A 75 5.96 8.56 -7.88
C MET A 75 5.20 7.52 -7.08
N LEU A 76 4.36 7.93 -6.12
CA LEU A 76 3.54 6.98 -5.36
C LEU A 76 2.54 6.26 -6.29
N LEU A 77 2.00 6.96 -7.28
CA LEU A 77 1.10 6.36 -8.28
C LEU A 77 1.86 5.50 -9.30
N SER A 78 3.06 5.91 -9.75
CA SER A 78 3.88 5.12 -10.67
C SER A 78 4.53 3.92 -9.98
N ALA A 79 4.96 4.03 -8.72
CA ALA A 79 5.44 2.90 -7.94
C ALA A 79 4.36 1.83 -7.72
N MET A 80 3.10 2.23 -7.55
CA MET A 80 1.97 1.30 -7.49
C MET A 80 1.75 0.55 -8.82
N SER A 81 2.00 1.18 -9.96
CA SER A 81 1.83 0.55 -11.27
C SER A 81 3.02 -0.32 -11.69
N GLN A 82 4.24 0.03 -11.32
CA GLN A 82 5.44 -0.77 -11.63
C GLN A 82 5.52 -2.09 -10.85
N GLN A 83 4.96 -2.15 -9.65
CA GLN A 83 4.91 -3.36 -8.82
C GLN A 83 4.13 -4.53 -9.46
N MET A 84 3.28 -4.27 -10.43
CA MET A 84 2.42 -5.31 -11.02
C MET A 84 3.11 -6.13 -12.12
N PHE A 85 4.25 -5.71 -12.68
CA PHE A 85 4.75 -6.28 -13.95
C PHE A 85 6.24 -6.65 -14.00
N GLY A 86 7.01 -6.45 -12.92
CA GLY A 86 8.44 -6.77 -12.87
C GLY A 86 8.77 -7.99 -11.99
N ALA A 87 9.79 -8.75 -12.39
CA ALA A 87 10.41 -9.70 -11.47
C ALA A 87 11.09 -8.92 -10.34
N SER A 88 10.94 -9.39 -9.10
CA SER A 88 11.62 -8.76 -7.96
C SER A 88 13.12 -8.96 -8.05
N THR A 89 13.88 -7.90 -7.80
CA THR A 89 15.34 -7.96 -7.62
C THR A 89 15.72 -8.26 -6.17
N LEU A 90 14.76 -8.13 -5.23
CA LEU A 90 14.98 -8.39 -3.82
C LEU A 90 15.05 -9.88 -3.52
N THR A 91 15.98 -10.26 -2.65
CA THR A 91 16.32 -11.64 -2.29
C THR A 91 16.19 -11.89 -0.78
N ASP A 92 16.30 -13.15 -0.36
CA ASP A 92 16.38 -13.51 1.06
C ASP A 92 17.61 -12.87 1.74
N ALA A 93 18.73 -12.69 1.01
CA ALA A 93 19.93 -12.04 1.54
C ALA A 93 19.67 -10.57 1.90
N ASP A 94 18.80 -9.89 1.15
CA ASP A 94 18.41 -8.52 1.45
C ASP A 94 17.53 -8.45 2.71
N VAL A 95 16.60 -9.39 2.87
CA VAL A 95 15.80 -9.50 4.10
C VAL A 95 16.70 -9.70 5.32
N ASP A 96 17.69 -10.59 5.22
CA ASP A 96 18.66 -10.85 6.29
C ASP A 96 19.54 -9.63 6.60
N ALA A 97 19.99 -8.90 5.59
CA ALA A 97 20.77 -7.69 5.75
C ALA A 97 19.97 -6.58 6.43
N VAL A 98 18.72 -6.42 6.04
CA VAL A 98 17.77 -5.48 6.65
C VAL A 98 17.54 -5.84 8.11
N ALA A 99 17.28 -7.10 8.42
CA ALA A 99 17.02 -7.57 9.79
C ALA A 99 18.20 -7.36 10.75
N LYS A 100 19.43 -7.39 10.23
CA LYS A 100 20.67 -7.17 10.99
C LYS A 100 21.10 -5.69 11.07
N THR A 101 20.27 -4.76 10.61
CA THR A 101 20.56 -3.33 10.65
C THR A 101 20.23 -2.75 12.02
N GLN A 102 21.09 -1.85 12.53
CA GLN A 102 20.84 -1.21 13.83
C GLN A 102 19.54 -0.41 13.80
N HIS A 103 18.89 -0.30 14.96
CA HIS A 103 17.62 0.40 15.12
C HIS A 103 16.42 -0.19 14.37
N VAL A 104 16.57 -1.38 13.76
CA VAL A 104 15.47 -2.12 13.17
C VAL A 104 14.78 -2.96 14.24
N GLN A 105 13.50 -2.66 14.48
CA GLN A 105 12.68 -3.35 15.49
C GLN A 105 11.97 -4.58 14.91
N SER A 106 11.49 -4.48 13.66
CA SER A 106 10.76 -5.56 13.00
C SER A 106 10.93 -5.47 11.49
N VAL A 107 10.99 -6.61 10.82
CA VAL A 107 11.10 -6.73 9.36
C VAL A 107 10.02 -7.68 8.87
N ALA A 108 9.35 -7.29 7.80
CA ALA A 108 8.36 -8.10 7.13
C ALA A 108 8.54 -8.05 5.62
N PRO A 109 9.17 -9.07 5.02
CA PRO A 109 9.11 -9.25 3.57
C PRO A 109 7.66 -9.57 3.16
N LEU A 110 7.21 -8.96 2.07
CA LEU A 110 5.89 -9.18 1.49
C LEU A 110 6.02 -9.85 0.12
N MET A 111 5.46 -11.05 0.00
CA MET A 111 5.23 -11.71 -1.28
C MET A 111 3.73 -11.85 -1.50
N THR A 112 3.25 -11.43 -2.65
CA THR A 112 1.83 -11.54 -3.01
C THR A 112 1.66 -12.50 -4.18
N LEU A 113 0.64 -13.32 -4.08
CA LEU A 113 0.18 -14.20 -5.15
C LEU A 113 -1.36 -14.20 -5.18
N ASN A 114 -1.93 -14.56 -6.31
CA ASN A 114 -3.38 -14.67 -6.44
C ASN A 114 -3.77 -16.14 -6.38
N ALA A 115 -4.83 -16.45 -5.63
CA ALA A 115 -5.34 -17.80 -5.53
C ALA A 115 -6.87 -17.85 -5.59
N THR A 116 -7.35 -19.00 -6.02
CA THR A 116 -8.73 -19.42 -5.81
C THR A 116 -8.79 -20.27 -4.54
N ILE A 117 -9.67 -19.90 -3.64
CA ILE A 117 -9.84 -20.54 -2.33
C ILE A 117 -11.17 -21.26 -2.31
N THR A 118 -11.17 -22.50 -1.89
CA THR A 118 -12.37 -23.31 -1.80
C THR A 118 -12.56 -23.89 -0.40
N ALA A 119 -13.77 -23.78 0.13
CA ALA A 119 -14.15 -24.34 1.41
C ALA A 119 -15.65 -24.66 1.42
N LYS A 120 -16.04 -25.80 1.94
CA LYS A 120 -17.46 -26.21 2.12
C LYS A 120 -18.34 -26.01 0.87
N GLY A 121 -17.80 -26.21 -0.32
CA GLY A 121 -18.53 -26.02 -1.58
C GLY A 121 -18.60 -24.54 -2.03
N GLN A 122 -18.13 -23.60 -1.25
CA GLN A 122 -17.97 -22.22 -1.62
C GLN A 122 -16.63 -21.97 -2.31
N MET A 123 -16.59 -21.01 -3.22
CA MET A 123 -15.40 -20.64 -3.97
C MET A 123 -15.21 -19.13 -3.98
N ALA A 124 -14.03 -18.68 -3.56
CA ALA A 124 -13.59 -17.31 -3.68
C ALA A 124 -12.45 -17.24 -4.71
N LYS A 125 -12.66 -16.49 -5.80
CA LYS A 125 -11.70 -16.35 -6.91
C LYS A 125 -10.91 -15.06 -6.76
N ASN A 126 -9.66 -15.07 -7.28
CA ASN A 126 -8.78 -13.91 -7.34
C ASN A 126 -8.53 -13.25 -5.97
N ASN A 127 -8.42 -14.06 -4.91
CA ASN A 127 -8.05 -13.51 -3.61
C ASN A 127 -6.53 -13.35 -3.54
N VAL A 128 -6.10 -12.27 -2.91
CA VAL A 128 -4.69 -12.03 -2.62
C VAL A 128 -4.25 -12.96 -1.50
N VAL A 129 -3.16 -13.67 -1.74
CA VAL A 129 -2.43 -14.38 -0.70
C VAL A 129 -1.17 -13.59 -0.39
N LEU A 130 -1.03 -13.18 0.85
CA LEU A 130 0.13 -12.46 1.35
C LEU A 130 0.99 -13.43 2.15
N ALA A 131 2.19 -13.67 1.68
CA ALA A 131 3.19 -14.41 2.44
C ALA A 131 4.14 -13.45 3.12
N THR A 132 4.29 -13.59 4.44
CA THR A 132 5.05 -12.66 5.26
C THR A 132 5.52 -13.30 6.56
N THR A 133 6.30 -12.57 7.35
CA THR A 133 6.79 -12.98 8.68
C THR A 133 5.88 -12.51 9.82
N PRO A 134 6.02 -13.06 11.03
CA PRO A 134 5.27 -12.58 12.22
C PRO A 134 5.44 -11.09 12.50
N GLY A 135 6.58 -10.51 12.10
CA GLY A 135 6.86 -9.08 12.23
C GLY A 135 5.84 -8.18 11.56
N PHE A 136 5.16 -8.66 10.55
CA PHE A 136 4.10 -7.94 9.85
C PHE A 136 2.95 -7.51 10.77
N ALA A 137 2.57 -8.33 11.76
CA ALA A 137 1.48 -7.99 12.67
C ALA A 137 1.73 -6.66 13.39
N LYS A 138 2.99 -6.40 13.80
CA LYS A 138 3.39 -5.15 14.45
C LYS A 138 3.43 -3.98 13.46
N ILE A 139 3.93 -4.24 12.26
CA ILE A 139 4.06 -3.20 11.22
C ILE A 139 2.70 -2.79 10.70
N ALA A 140 1.82 -3.75 10.39
CA ALA A 140 0.48 -3.49 9.88
C ALA A 140 -0.52 -3.07 10.96
N ASP A 141 -0.13 -3.10 12.25
CA ASP A 141 -1.04 -2.90 13.38
C ASP A 141 -2.30 -3.78 13.20
N ALA A 142 -2.05 -5.09 12.98
CA ALA A 142 -3.07 -6.04 12.59
C ALA A 142 -4.14 -6.22 13.66
N ASP A 143 -5.41 -6.01 13.29
CA ASP A 143 -6.57 -6.20 14.19
C ASP A 143 -7.06 -7.65 14.06
N ILE A 144 -6.63 -8.52 14.98
CA ILE A 144 -7.03 -9.93 15.01
C ILE A 144 -8.30 -10.05 15.86
N THR A 145 -9.41 -10.33 15.21
CA THR A 145 -10.73 -10.44 15.84
C THR A 145 -11.01 -11.82 16.44
N ALA A 146 -10.34 -12.86 15.93
CA ALA A 146 -10.44 -14.22 16.44
C ALA A 146 -9.13 -15.00 16.23
N GLY A 147 -8.76 -15.83 17.19
CA GLY A 147 -7.54 -16.64 17.11
C GLY A 147 -6.26 -15.84 17.33
N GLN A 148 -5.24 -16.14 16.52
CA GLN A 148 -3.92 -15.51 16.62
C GLN A 148 -3.33 -15.24 15.23
N PHE A 149 -2.37 -14.32 15.17
CA PHE A 149 -1.55 -14.10 13.97
C PHE A 149 -0.49 -15.19 13.84
N LEU A 150 0.23 -15.20 12.70
CA LEU A 150 1.36 -16.09 12.46
C LEU A 150 2.41 -15.93 13.58
N GLY A 151 2.89 -17.04 14.11
CA GLY A 151 4.02 -17.11 15.04
C GLY A 151 5.26 -17.71 14.36
N GLU A 152 6.41 -17.67 15.00
CA GLU A 152 7.65 -18.25 14.47
C GLU A 152 7.57 -19.77 14.31
N GLU A 153 6.81 -20.44 15.19
CA GLU A 153 6.57 -21.89 15.12
C GLU A 153 5.32 -22.27 14.31
N THR A 154 4.82 -21.36 13.48
CA THR A 154 3.61 -21.58 12.70
C THR A 154 3.84 -22.68 11.66
N LYS A 155 2.99 -23.71 11.69
CA LYS A 155 3.07 -24.81 10.72
C LYS A 155 2.77 -24.35 9.31
N ASP A 156 3.43 -24.95 8.33
CA ASP A 156 3.33 -24.58 6.91
C ASP A 156 1.92 -24.62 6.33
N THR A 157 1.00 -25.36 6.92
CA THR A 157 -0.38 -25.51 6.44
C THR A 157 -1.41 -24.72 7.24
N THR A 158 -0.99 -23.61 7.83
CA THR A 158 -1.88 -22.70 8.57
C THR A 158 -1.94 -21.33 7.93
N ALA A 159 -3.05 -20.63 8.14
CA ALA A 159 -3.24 -19.29 7.58
C ALA A 159 -4.11 -18.40 8.49
N VAL A 160 -3.88 -17.10 8.40
CA VAL A 160 -4.81 -16.07 8.86
C VAL A 160 -5.63 -15.61 7.66
N ILE A 161 -6.92 -15.43 7.82
CA ILE A 161 -7.79 -14.94 6.74
C ILE A 161 -8.49 -13.65 7.11
N GLY A 162 -8.89 -12.88 6.11
CA GLY A 162 -9.68 -11.68 6.30
C GLY A 162 -11.11 -11.98 6.74
N ASP A 163 -11.72 -11.05 7.47
CA ASP A 163 -13.08 -11.15 7.99
C ASP A 163 -14.14 -11.32 6.88
N GLN A 164 -14.00 -10.61 5.76
CA GLN A 164 -14.89 -10.72 4.61
C GLN A 164 -14.75 -12.09 3.93
N LEU A 165 -13.52 -12.59 3.82
CA LEU A 165 -13.27 -13.92 3.28
C LEU A 165 -13.82 -15.02 4.20
N SER A 166 -13.71 -14.85 5.52
CA SER A 166 -14.30 -15.74 6.51
C SER A 166 -15.82 -15.86 6.34
N ILE A 167 -16.50 -14.73 6.22
CA ILE A 167 -17.96 -14.69 5.97
C ILE A 167 -18.28 -15.36 4.63
N LYS A 168 -17.54 -15.08 3.58
CA LYS A 168 -17.78 -15.59 2.23
C LYS A 168 -17.63 -17.11 2.13
N LEU A 169 -16.63 -17.69 2.81
CA LEU A 169 -16.32 -19.12 2.72
C LEU A 169 -17.04 -19.97 3.77
N PHE A 170 -17.25 -19.42 4.96
CA PHE A 170 -17.72 -20.18 6.12
C PHE A 170 -19.02 -19.65 6.71
N ASN A 171 -19.53 -18.53 6.20
CA ASN A 171 -20.72 -17.84 6.70
C ASN A 171 -20.63 -17.46 8.19
N THR A 172 -19.41 -17.12 8.64
CA THR A 172 -19.12 -16.69 10.01
C THR A 172 -17.96 -15.70 10.01
N ASP A 173 -17.95 -14.79 10.96
CA ASP A 173 -16.87 -13.86 11.24
C ASP A 173 -15.72 -14.48 12.07
N SER A 174 -15.94 -15.70 12.62
CA SER A 174 -14.94 -16.45 13.38
C SER A 174 -14.82 -17.85 12.82
N SER A 175 -13.86 -18.05 11.93
CA SER A 175 -13.62 -19.31 11.24
C SER A 175 -12.36 -20.06 11.72
N VAL A 176 -11.86 -19.74 12.91
CA VAL A 176 -10.69 -20.43 13.50
C VAL A 176 -10.94 -21.93 13.60
N GLY A 177 -9.95 -22.72 13.19
CA GLY A 177 -10.03 -24.19 13.11
C GLY A 177 -10.72 -24.72 11.85
N GLN A 178 -11.34 -23.89 11.03
CA GLN A 178 -11.90 -24.30 9.74
C GLN A 178 -10.78 -24.59 8.74
N VAL A 179 -11.11 -25.43 7.75
CA VAL A 179 -10.14 -25.84 6.71
C VAL A 179 -10.63 -25.35 5.35
N PHE A 180 -9.72 -24.81 4.56
CA PHE A 180 -9.92 -24.46 3.16
C PHE A 180 -8.82 -25.06 2.28
N THR A 181 -9.05 -25.09 0.98
CA THR A 181 -8.08 -25.56 -0.02
C THR A 181 -7.65 -24.42 -0.92
N MET A 182 -6.34 -24.28 -1.13
CA MET A 182 -5.71 -23.30 -1.99
C MET A 182 -4.51 -23.95 -2.70
N HIS A 183 -4.39 -23.77 -4.01
CA HIS A 183 -3.35 -24.44 -4.84
C HIS A 183 -3.25 -25.96 -4.63
N GLY A 184 -4.37 -26.61 -4.36
CA GLY A 184 -4.42 -28.06 -4.10
C GLY A 184 -3.96 -28.49 -2.70
N GLN A 185 -3.54 -27.56 -1.84
CA GLN A 185 -3.14 -27.80 -0.46
C GLN A 185 -4.24 -27.38 0.52
N ARG A 186 -4.35 -28.09 1.63
CA ARG A 186 -5.30 -27.80 2.71
C ARG A 186 -4.64 -26.90 3.76
N PHE A 187 -5.33 -25.83 4.11
CA PHE A 187 -4.90 -24.88 5.14
C PHE A 187 -5.91 -24.83 6.27
N THR A 188 -5.40 -24.74 7.50
CA THR A 188 -6.23 -24.52 8.69
C THR A 188 -6.18 -23.05 9.08
N VAL A 189 -7.34 -22.45 9.29
CA VAL A 189 -7.46 -21.07 9.77
C VAL A 189 -7.03 -21.02 11.23
N ILE A 190 -6.00 -20.20 11.54
CA ILE A 190 -5.52 -19.98 12.91
C ILE A 190 -5.94 -18.60 13.45
N GLY A 191 -6.36 -17.69 12.61
CA GLY A 191 -6.85 -16.39 13.00
C GLY A 191 -7.69 -15.72 11.93
N VAL A 192 -8.49 -14.76 12.36
CA VAL A 192 -9.26 -13.89 11.47
C VAL A 192 -8.83 -12.45 11.73
N MET A 193 -8.45 -11.76 10.65
CA MET A 193 -8.00 -10.39 10.70
C MET A 193 -9.05 -9.47 10.10
N LYS A 194 -9.38 -8.40 10.81
CA LYS A 194 -10.29 -7.37 10.31
C LYS A 194 -9.52 -6.33 9.52
N GLN A 195 -10.07 -5.94 8.39
CA GLN A 195 -9.55 -4.80 7.65
C GLN A 195 -9.83 -3.52 8.43
N LYS A 196 -8.76 -2.81 8.81
CA LYS A 196 -8.93 -1.45 9.33
C LYS A 196 -9.43 -0.54 8.21
N THR A 197 -10.45 0.25 8.52
CA THR A 197 -11.02 1.26 7.63
C THR A 197 -10.11 2.50 7.60
N SER A 198 -8.83 2.29 7.40
CA SER A 198 -7.88 3.37 7.17
C SER A 198 -8.06 3.89 5.74
N ALA A 199 -8.09 5.19 5.58
CA ALA A 199 -8.48 5.84 4.34
C ALA A 199 -7.62 5.43 3.12
N VAL A 200 -6.38 4.99 3.34
CA VAL A 200 -5.49 4.51 2.29
C VAL A 200 -4.65 3.36 2.83
N ASN A 201 -4.56 2.30 2.09
CA ASN A 201 -3.73 1.14 2.37
C ASN A 201 -2.44 1.25 1.54
N TYR A 202 -1.29 1.51 2.18
CA TYR A 202 -0.03 1.75 1.48
C TYR A 202 0.46 0.57 0.63
N ASN A 203 -0.04 -0.63 0.92
CA ASN A 203 0.27 -1.86 0.17
C ASN A 203 -0.77 -2.17 -0.90
N ASN A 204 -1.89 -1.43 -0.93
CA ASN A 204 -3.04 -1.68 -1.81
C ASN A 204 -3.57 -3.13 -1.72
N ILE A 205 -3.49 -3.75 -0.54
CA ILE A 205 -3.97 -5.10 -0.27
C ILE A 205 -5.30 -5.02 0.46
N ASP A 206 -6.34 -5.65 -0.08
CA ASP A 206 -7.61 -5.84 0.61
C ASP A 206 -7.46 -6.97 1.64
N TYR A 207 -7.07 -6.61 2.85
CA TYR A 207 -6.88 -7.55 3.95
C TYR A 207 -8.17 -8.25 4.38
N GLY A 208 -9.33 -7.64 4.16
CA GLY A 208 -10.62 -8.26 4.45
C GLY A 208 -10.89 -9.48 3.57
N ASN A 209 -10.35 -9.53 2.36
CA ASN A 209 -10.47 -10.63 1.41
C ASN A 209 -9.15 -11.39 1.19
N ALA A 210 -8.11 -11.12 1.98
CA ALA A 210 -6.81 -11.77 1.83
C ALA A 210 -6.68 -13.05 2.65
N VAL A 211 -5.73 -13.89 2.23
CA VAL A 211 -5.16 -14.99 3.02
C VAL A 211 -3.74 -14.62 3.36
N ILE A 212 -3.34 -14.77 4.61
CA ILE A 212 -1.98 -14.51 5.07
C ILE A 212 -1.37 -15.83 5.50
N VAL A 213 -0.22 -16.16 4.92
CA VAL A 213 0.55 -17.37 5.20
C VAL A 213 1.98 -17.03 5.63
N SER A 214 2.69 -18.00 6.18
CA SER A 214 4.11 -17.80 6.51
C SER A 214 4.93 -17.54 5.24
N TYR A 215 6.03 -16.79 5.41
CA TYR A 215 6.94 -16.47 4.33
C TYR A 215 7.48 -17.72 3.62
N ASP A 216 7.82 -18.76 4.40
CA ASP A 216 8.30 -20.03 3.86
C ASP A 216 7.21 -20.79 3.09
N GLN A 217 5.97 -20.75 3.57
CA GLN A 217 4.84 -21.32 2.82
C GLN A 217 4.63 -20.59 1.49
N GLY A 218 4.80 -19.26 1.47
CA GLY A 218 4.76 -18.48 0.23
C GLY A 218 5.82 -18.93 -0.77
N LYS A 219 7.06 -19.16 -0.33
CA LYS A 219 8.12 -19.72 -1.19
C LYS A 219 7.76 -21.09 -1.73
N GLN A 220 7.19 -21.97 -0.91
CA GLN A 220 6.75 -23.28 -1.36
C GLN A 220 5.64 -23.20 -2.42
N LEU A 221 4.65 -22.31 -2.23
CA LEU A 221 3.58 -22.08 -3.19
C LEU A 221 4.10 -21.54 -4.53
N LEU A 222 5.19 -20.78 -4.52
CA LEU A 222 5.89 -20.26 -5.68
C LEU A 222 6.99 -21.20 -6.20
N LYS A 223 6.99 -22.48 -5.75
CA LYS A 223 7.97 -23.50 -6.15
C LYS A 223 9.43 -23.11 -5.88
N GLY A 224 9.67 -22.41 -4.77
CA GLY A 224 10.99 -21.97 -4.35
C GLY A 224 11.44 -20.64 -4.96
N SER A 225 10.62 -19.99 -5.77
CA SER A 225 10.91 -18.66 -6.29
C SER A 225 10.59 -17.59 -5.24
N THR A 226 11.54 -16.74 -4.93
CA THR A 226 11.35 -15.56 -4.09
C THR A 226 10.89 -14.39 -4.96
N GLN A 227 9.68 -13.90 -4.71
CA GLN A 227 9.10 -12.75 -5.42
C GLN A 227 8.72 -11.69 -4.37
N ILE A 228 9.73 -11.06 -3.78
CA ILE A 228 9.54 -10.06 -2.73
C ILE A 228 9.13 -8.75 -3.39
N GLN A 229 7.86 -8.35 -3.24
CA GLN A 229 7.37 -7.08 -3.75
C GLN A 229 7.81 -5.89 -2.90
N GLN A 230 8.05 -6.15 -1.62
CA GLN A 230 8.51 -5.10 -0.72
C GLN A 230 9.02 -5.72 0.60
N ILE A 231 9.90 -5.00 1.29
CA ILE A 231 10.32 -5.31 2.65
C ILE A 231 9.90 -4.14 3.52
N ASP A 232 8.97 -4.39 4.44
CA ASP A 232 8.56 -3.41 5.43
C ASP A 232 9.47 -3.48 6.66
N VAL A 233 9.91 -2.34 7.12
CA VAL A 233 10.85 -2.18 8.22
C VAL A 233 10.29 -1.22 9.24
N LEU A 234 10.08 -1.69 10.45
CA LEU A 234 9.73 -0.84 11.59
C LEU A 234 10.99 -0.47 12.36
N VAL A 235 11.25 0.82 12.48
CA VAL A 235 12.39 1.36 13.22
C VAL A 235 11.97 1.61 14.68
N ASP A 236 12.91 1.48 15.61
CA ASP A 236 12.67 1.68 17.06
C ASP A 236 12.30 3.14 17.38
N ASP A 237 12.94 4.13 16.73
CA ASP A 237 12.67 5.56 16.88
C ASP A 237 12.68 6.26 15.52
N ALA A 238 11.72 7.17 15.33
CA ALA A 238 11.61 8.01 14.13
C ALA A 238 12.86 8.84 13.83
N LYS A 239 13.61 9.23 14.86
CA LYS A 239 14.86 9.98 14.70
C LYS A 239 15.95 9.15 14.03
N SER A 240 15.92 7.84 14.21
CA SER A 240 16.86 6.88 13.61
C SER A 240 16.52 6.55 12.16
N SER A 241 15.32 6.86 11.69
CA SER A 241 14.85 6.45 10.34
C SER A 241 15.77 6.89 9.21
N ASN A 242 16.26 8.13 9.23
CA ASN A 242 17.16 8.63 8.18
C ASN A 242 18.51 7.90 8.19
N ASN A 243 19.03 7.59 9.38
CA ASN A 243 20.28 6.83 9.52
C ASN A 243 20.09 5.39 9.03
N VAL A 244 18.96 4.76 9.42
CA VAL A 244 18.59 3.43 8.93
C VAL A 244 18.46 3.41 7.40
N VAL A 245 17.78 4.41 6.80
CA VAL A 245 17.69 4.53 5.33
C VAL A 245 19.07 4.61 4.68
N ALA A 246 19.98 5.42 5.22
CA ALA A 246 21.34 5.54 4.68
C ALA A 246 22.12 4.24 4.80
N GLU A 247 22.04 3.56 5.96
CA GLU A 247 22.69 2.27 6.20
C GLU A 247 22.13 1.16 5.31
N LEU A 248 20.80 1.11 5.14
CA LEU A 248 20.15 0.15 4.26
C LEU A 248 20.56 0.35 2.80
N LYS A 249 20.62 1.60 2.32
CA LYS A 249 21.08 1.89 0.96
C LYS A 249 22.51 1.41 0.73
N ASP A 250 23.42 1.65 1.67
CA ASP A 250 24.82 1.20 1.57
C ASP A 250 24.91 -0.33 1.58
N LYS A 251 24.21 -1.00 2.50
CA LYS A 251 24.22 -2.47 2.60
C LYS A 251 23.63 -3.14 1.36
N LEU A 252 22.47 -2.70 0.92
CA LEU A 252 21.78 -3.27 -0.22
C LEU A 252 22.54 -3.00 -1.53
N SER A 253 23.09 -1.79 -1.72
CA SER A 253 23.94 -1.50 -2.87
C SER A 253 25.15 -2.43 -2.97
N LYS A 254 25.75 -2.80 -1.84
CA LYS A 254 26.84 -3.79 -1.83
C LYS A 254 26.39 -5.19 -2.22
N LEU A 255 25.20 -5.62 -1.79
CA LEU A 255 24.61 -6.91 -2.16
C LEU A 255 24.22 -6.95 -3.65
N HIS A 256 23.78 -5.83 -4.20
CA HIS A 256 23.41 -5.67 -5.59
C HIS A 256 24.56 -5.22 -6.50
N LEU A 257 25.83 -5.42 -6.07
CA LEU A 257 27.04 -5.11 -6.85
C LEU A 257 27.11 -3.65 -7.34
N GLY A 258 26.48 -2.73 -6.66
CA GLY A 258 26.42 -1.30 -7.00
C GLY A 258 25.30 -0.94 -7.98
N GLU A 259 24.42 -1.88 -8.35
CA GLU A 259 23.24 -1.57 -9.16
C GLU A 259 22.16 -0.87 -8.32
N GLU A 260 21.53 0.16 -8.88
CA GLU A 260 20.43 0.88 -8.26
C GLU A 260 19.08 0.27 -8.69
N ASP A 261 18.89 -1.02 -8.46
CA ASP A 261 17.70 -1.77 -8.83
C ASP A 261 16.68 -1.94 -7.68
N PHE A 262 16.87 -1.18 -6.61
CA PHE A 262 15.98 -1.08 -5.46
C PHE A 262 15.79 0.36 -5.01
N SER A 263 14.77 0.61 -4.20
CA SER A 263 14.50 1.90 -3.57
C SER A 263 14.19 1.75 -2.09
N VAL A 264 14.71 2.67 -1.27
CA VAL A 264 14.42 2.75 0.17
C VAL A 264 13.63 4.02 0.43
N LEU A 265 12.40 3.87 0.87
CA LEU A 265 11.42 4.92 1.08
C LEU A 265 11.13 5.10 2.57
N THR A 266 10.97 6.33 3.01
CA THR A 266 10.51 6.67 4.36
C THR A 266 9.63 7.90 4.32
N GLU A 267 8.89 8.14 5.37
CA GLU A 267 8.17 9.39 5.57
C GLU A 267 9.19 10.54 5.68
N GLN A 268 9.29 11.36 4.63
CA GLN A 268 10.04 12.61 4.73
C GLN A 268 9.18 13.63 5.47
N ARG A 269 9.51 13.93 6.73
CA ARG A 269 9.04 15.16 7.36
C ARG A 269 9.65 16.33 6.59
N ARG A 270 8.82 17.06 5.87
CA ARG A 270 9.13 18.41 5.40
C ARG A 270 9.08 19.41 6.54
#